data_00c3306f3a2be5d87488545e07464835
#
_entry.id   00c3306f3a2be5d87488545e07464835
#
_cell.length_a   1.000
_cell.length_b   1.000
_cell.length_c   1.000
_cell.angle_alpha   90.00
_cell.angle_beta   90.00
_cell.angle_gamma   90.00
#
_symmetry.space_group_name_H-M   'P 1'
#
loop_
_entity.id
_entity.type
_entity.pdbx_description
1 polymer ?
#
loop_
_entity_poly.entity_id
_entity_poly.type
_entity_poly.pdbx_seq_one_letter_code
_entity_poly.pdbx_strand_id
1 'polypeptide(L)'
;MPLIVSQATQELQALARQMSPTLIHILDSSISPALLKALAQTPPGAPWYGFTRITEHLADDDFCLSLKRGGCAMLKLGIESGNQEVLDQLGKGIDLPTASAALKALKKAGIATYCYFLFGTPPETQESARKTLDFVIKHQDCINFLNLAIFNLPAASIEAQSLATSDFYEGDLSLYKNFSHPAGWHRSLVRNFLEKTFKKHPAVGKILQSTPDFFTSNHAPFFFLQ
;
A
#
# COMPACT_ATOMS: atom_id res chain seq x y z
N MET A 1 2.21 -25.60 9.41
CA MET A 1 2.84 -25.01 10.62
C MET A 1 3.43 -23.68 10.22
N PRO A 2 3.19 -22.57 10.93
CA PRO A 2 3.84 -21.31 10.60
C PRO A 2 5.37 -21.46 10.80
N LEU A 3 6.15 -21.01 9.81
CA LEU A 3 7.60 -20.94 9.91
C LEU A 3 8.02 -19.97 11.01
N ILE A 4 8.98 -20.36 11.83
CA ILE A 4 9.61 -19.45 12.78
C ILE A 4 10.43 -18.43 11.96
N VAL A 5 10.43 -17.16 12.35
CA VAL A 5 11.10 -16.08 11.60
C VAL A 5 12.58 -16.39 11.30
N SER A 6 13.30 -16.99 12.26
CA SER A 6 14.70 -17.41 12.06
C SER A 6 14.86 -18.49 10.97
N GLN A 7 13.92 -19.42 10.90
CA GLN A 7 13.91 -20.45 9.85
C GLN A 7 13.61 -19.83 8.49
N ALA A 8 12.63 -18.92 8.42
CA ALA A 8 12.29 -18.22 7.18
C ALA A 8 13.48 -17.41 6.62
N THR A 9 14.23 -16.71 7.46
CA THR A 9 15.43 -15.98 7.01
C THR A 9 16.55 -16.91 6.53
N GLN A 10 16.77 -18.04 7.20
CA GLN A 10 17.74 -19.04 6.78
C GLN A 10 17.38 -19.67 5.43
N GLU A 11 16.11 -20.03 5.23
CA GLU A 11 15.62 -20.57 3.97
C GLU A 11 15.74 -19.55 2.84
N LEU A 12 15.37 -18.27 3.08
CA LEU A 12 15.57 -17.19 2.11
C LEU A 12 17.03 -17.04 1.70
N GLN A 13 17.97 -17.08 2.65
CA GLN A 13 19.40 -17.02 2.35
C GLN A 13 19.89 -18.24 1.56
N ALA A 14 19.40 -19.44 1.90
CA ALA A 14 19.75 -20.65 1.18
C ALA A 14 19.26 -20.60 -0.28
N LEU A 15 17.99 -20.19 -0.48
CA LEU A 15 17.41 -20.00 -1.81
C LEU A 15 18.13 -18.92 -2.61
N ALA A 16 18.45 -17.78 -1.98
CA ALA A 16 19.18 -16.70 -2.63
C ALA A 16 20.58 -17.15 -3.11
N ARG A 17 21.30 -17.93 -2.29
CA ARG A 17 22.60 -18.52 -2.70
C ARG A 17 22.46 -19.50 -3.84
N GLN A 18 21.42 -20.33 -3.83
CA GLN A 18 21.18 -21.34 -4.84
C GLN A 18 20.75 -20.76 -6.19
N MET A 19 19.86 -19.75 -6.16
CA MET A 19 19.20 -19.21 -7.34
C MET A 19 19.83 -17.94 -7.89
N SER A 20 20.65 -17.24 -7.08
CA SER A 20 21.25 -15.93 -7.41
C SER A 20 20.23 -14.95 -8.00
N PRO A 21 19.10 -14.69 -7.32
CA PRO A 21 18.03 -13.87 -7.87
C PRO A 21 18.46 -12.41 -7.97
N THR A 22 18.02 -11.72 -9.03
CA THR A 22 18.19 -10.27 -9.16
C THR A 22 17.34 -9.51 -8.12
N LEU A 23 16.17 -10.07 -7.77
CA LEU A 23 15.22 -9.46 -6.86
C LEU A 23 14.35 -10.53 -6.21
N ILE A 24 14.08 -10.38 -4.91
CA ILE A 24 13.17 -11.24 -4.15
C ILE A 24 11.85 -10.50 -3.91
N HIS A 25 10.73 -11.09 -4.29
CA HIS A 25 9.39 -10.63 -3.93
C HIS A 25 8.85 -11.43 -2.75
N ILE A 26 8.65 -10.77 -1.62
CA ILE A 26 8.01 -11.36 -0.44
C ILE A 26 6.51 -11.25 -0.64
N LEU A 27 5.84 -12.39 -0.83
CA LEU A 27 4.42 -12.49 -1.21
C LEU A 27 3.45 -12.47 -0.02
N ASP A 28 3.92 -12.28 1.20
CA ASP A 28 3.06 -12.14 2.37
C ASP A 28 2.02 -11.03 2.13
N SER A 29 0.79 -11.24 2.58
CA SER A 29 -0.25 -10.20 2.57
C SER A 29 0.17 -8.94 3.34
N SER A 30 1.06 -9.11 4.31
CA SER A 30 1.81 -8.05 4.99
C SER A 30 3.04 -8.69 5.68
N ILE A 31 4.22 -8.21 5.34
CA ILE A 31 5.45 -8.59 6.04
C ILE A 31 5.31 -8.19 7.51
N SER A 32 5.45 -9.16 8.41
CA SER A 32 5.32 -8.89 9.85
C SER A 32 6.46 -8.02 10.38
N PRO A 33 6.24 -7.22 11.45
CA PRO A 33 7.32 -6.45 12.08
C PRO A 33 8.50 -7.32 12.52
N ALA A 34 8.23 -8.55 12.96
CA ALA A 34 9.27 -9.50 13.35
C ALA A 34 10.13 -9.92 12.15
N LEU A 35 9.51 -10.18 10.99
CA LEU A 35 10.24 -10.53 9.78
C LEU A 35 11.02 -9.32 9.23
N LEU A 36 10.45 -8.10 9.26
CA LEU A 36 11.17 -6.89 8.88
C LEU A 36 12.43 -6.68 9.72
N LYS A 37 12.34 -6.85 11.05
CA LYS A 37 13.50 -6.78 11.96
C LYS A 37 14.55 -7.85 11.62
N ALA A 38 14.12 -9.07 11.36
CA ALA A 38 15.02 -10.15 10.99
C ALA A 38 15.73 -9.90 9.65
N LEU A 39 15.03 -9.40 8.64
CA LEU A 39 15.61 -9.04 7.33
C LEU A 39 16.60 -7.88 7.43
N ALA A 40 16.39 -6.92 8.35
CA ALA A 40 17.34 -5.86 8.63
C ALA A 40 18.64 -6.39 9.27
N GLN A 41 18.54 -7.42 10.14
CA GLN A 41 19.67 -8.01 10.85
C GLN A 41 20.36 -9.12 10.06
N THR A 42 19.60 -9.86 9.29
CA THR A 42 20.02 -11.04 8.53
C THR A 42 19.55 -10.90 7.08
N PRO A 43 20.27 -10.13 6.26
CA PRO A 43 19.91 -9.88 4.87
C PRO A 43 19.76 -11.17 4.07
N PRO A 44 18.79 -11.27 3.15
CA PRO A 44 18.59 -12.50 2.36
C PRO A 44 19.69 -12.75 1.32
N GLY A 45 20.56 -11.78 1.05
CA GLY A 45 21.65 -11.92 0.08
C GLY A 45 21.31 -11.42 -1.34
N ALA A 46 20.12 -10.90 -1.54
CA ALA A 46 19.71 -10.20 -2.76
C ALA A 46 18.74 -9.05 -2.40
N PRO A 47 18.56 -8.05 -3.27
CA PRO A 47 17.55 -7.03 -3.08
C PRO A 47 16.15 -7.64 -2.94
N TRP A 48 15.31 -7.01 -2.12
CA TRP A 48 13.96 -7.50 -1.88
C TRP A 48 12.93 -6.38 -1.76
N TYR A 49 11.67 -6.73 -1.94
CA TYR A 49 10.53 -5.86 -1.75
C TYR A 49 9.31 -6.67 -1.30
N GLY A 50 8.30 -5.98 -0.76
CA GLY A 50 7.06 -6.62 -0.37
C GLY A 50 6.05 -5.62 0.19
N PHE A 51 4.88 -6.13 0.57
CA PHE A 51 3.84 -5.33 1.19
C PHE A 51 4.01 -5.33 2.71
N THR A 52 3.85 -4.18 3.34
CA THR A 52 3.84 -4.06 4.80
C THR A 52 2.84 -3.02 5.28
N ARG A 53 2.35 -3.20 6.50
CA ARG A 53 1.58 -2.17 7.20
C ARG A 53 2.51 -1.11 7.74
N ILE A 54 2.02 0.11 7.80
CA ILE A 54 2.70 1.20 8.49
C ILE A 54 2.68 0.92 9.99
N THR A 55 3.85 0.99 10.61
CA THR A 55 4.07 0.82 12.04
C THR A 55 5.04 1.88 12.54
N GLU A 56 5.11 2.10 13.84
CA GLU A 56 6.06 3.03 14.47
C GLU A 56 7.52 2.72 14.10
N HIS A 57 7.86 1.44 13.87
CA HIS A 57 9.21 1.07 13.44
C HIS A 57 9.60 1.68 12.09
N LEU A 58 8.65 1.84 11.17
CA LEU A 58 8.92 2.48 9.88
C LEU A 58 9.05 4.02 9.99
N ALA A 59 8.67 4.60 11.12
CA ALA A 59 8.90 6.01 11.41
C ALA A 59 10.29 6.27 12.03
N ASP A 60 11.07 5.21 12.31
CA ASP A 60 12.43 5.28 12.84
C ASP A 60 13.44 5.31 11.69
N ASP A 61 14.25 6.37 11.62
CA ASP A 61 15.25 6.57 10.58
C ASP A 61 16.32 5.47 10.59
N ASP A 62 16.80 5.06 11.77
CA ASP A 62 17.87 4.08 11.91
C ASP A 62 17.38 2.68 11.52
N PHE A 63 16.13 2.37 11.85
CA PHE A 63 15.49 1.13 11.40
C PHE A 63 15.35 1.11 9.88
N CYS A 64 14.87 2.18 9.26
CA CYS A 64 14.78 2.27 7.80
C CYS A 64 16.15 2.17 7.11
N LEU A 65 17.20 2.79 7.66
CA LEU A 65 18.56 2.63 7.17
C LEU A 65 19.06 1.19 7.30
N SER A 66 18.69 0.49 8.37
CA SER A 66 19.03 -0.92 8.54
C SER A 66 18.31 -1.82 7.53
N LEU A 67 17.04 -1.55 7.23
CA LEU A 67 16.30 -2.23 6.18
C LEU A 67 16.95 -2.01 4.79
N LYS A 68 17.37 -0.78 4.47
CA LYS A 68 18.08 -0.49 3.22
C LYS A 68 19.38 -1.29 3.12
N ARG A 69 20.20 -1.30 4.19
CA ARG A 69 21.41 -2.13 4.26
C ARG A 69 21.09 -3.62 4.17
N GLY A 70 19.93 -4.03 4.66
CA GLY A 70 19.36 -5.38 4.53
C GLY A 70 18.86 -5.73 3.13
N GLY A 71 19.01 -4.82 2.14
CA GLY A 71 18.63 -5.05 0.75
C GLY A 71 17.19 -4.64 0.39
N CYS A 72 16.47 -3.94 1.28
CA CYS A 72 15.14 -3.45 0.96
C CYS A 72 15.20 -2.41 -0.17
N ALA A 73 14.68 -2.76 -1.34
CA ALA A 73 14.60 -1.86 -2.50
C ALA A 73 13.35 -0.99 -2.47
N MET A 74 12.20 -1.57 -2.11
CA MET A 74 10.90 -0.89 -2.11
C MET A 74 9.95 -1.51 -1.08
N LEU A 75 9.07 -0.69 -0.50
CA LEU A 75 7.95 -1.17 0.30
C LEU A 75 6.61 -0.73 -0.33
N LYS A 76 5.69 -1.69 -0.44
CA LYS A 76 4.29 -1.45 -0.77
C LYS A 76 3.57 -1.14 0.54
N LEU A 77 2.92 0.02 0.62
CA LEU A 77 2.32 0.56 1.84
C LEU A 77 0.82 0.77 1.64
N GLY A 78 -0.01 0.07 2.41
CA GLY A 78 -1.43 0.37 2.50
C GLY A 78 -1.63 1.60 3.40
N ILE A 79 -1.89 2.76 2.80
CA ILE A 79 -2.25 3.99 3.53
C ILE A 79 -3.76 4.11 3.61
N GLU A 80 -4.45 3.65 2.58
CA GLU A 80 -5.89 3.56 2.40
C GLU A 80 -6.58 4.92 2.26
N SER A 81 -6.40 5.85 3.19
CA SER A 81 -7.00 7.19 3.18
C SER A 81 -6.07 8.23 3.79
N GLY A 82 -6.17 9.47 3.34
CA GLY A 82 -5.55 10.64 3.97
C GLY A 82 -6.44 11.33 5.01
N ASN A 83 -7.55 10.69 5.40
CA ASN A 83 -8.45 11.18 6.45
C ASN A 83 -8.46 10.20 7.62
N GLN A 84 -8.09 10.68 8.83
CA GLN A 84 -7.99 9.84 10.02
C GLN A 84 -9.34 9.23 10.41
N GLU A 85 -10.41 9.99 10.33
CA GLU A 85 -11.75 9.52 10.69
C GLU A 85 -12.21 8.35 9.81
N VAL A 86 -11.87 8.39 8.51
CA VAL A 86 -12.13 7.27 7.58
C VAL A 86 -11.30 6.05 7.97
N LEU A 87 -10.02 6.23 8.31
CA LEU A 87 -9.13 5.14 8.75
C LEU A 87 -9.63 4.48 10.03
N ASP A 88 -10.10 5.28 10.99
CA ASP A 88 -10.64 4.80 12.26
C ASP A 88 -11.92 3.99 12.05
N GLN A 89 -12.85 4.48 11.22
CA GLN A 89 -14.08 3.76 10.88
C GLN A 89 -13.83 2.47 10.08
N LEU A 90 -12.76 2.42 9.28
CA LEU A 90 -12.34 1.20 8.59
C LEU A 90 -11.58 0.21 9.50
N GLY A 91 -11.27 0.59 10.74
CA GLY A 91 -10.52 -0.25 11.67
C GLY A 91 -9.11 -0.61 11.20
N LYS A 92 -8.48 0.27 10.40
CA LYS A 92 -7.16 -0.01 9.79
C LYS A 92 -6.00 0.09 10.77
N GLY A 93 -6.19 0.78 11.91
CA GLY A 93 -5.15 0.99 12.90
C GLY A 93 -3.95 1.79 12.37
N ILE A 94 -4.19 2.66 11.37
CA ILE A 94 -3.18 3.53 10.77
C ILE A 94 -3.35 4.93 11.36
N ASP A 95 -2.25 5.48 11.87
CA ASP A 95 -2.15 6.85 12.34
C ASP A 95 -1.46 7.70 11.26
N LEU A 96 -2.09 8.79 10.82
CA LEU A 96 -1.55 9.63 9.74
C LEU A 96 -0.25 10.36 10.11
N PRO A 97 -0.05 10.87 11.33
CA PRO A 97 1.26 11.32 11.79
C PRO A 97 2.35 10.26 11.63
N THR A 98 2.10 9.02 12.07
CA THR A 98 3.03 7.89 11.92
C THR A 98 3.26 7.55 10.45
N ALA A 99 2.22 7.55 9.60
CA ALA A 99 2.36 7.36 8.16
C ALA A 99 3.24 8.44 7.51
N SER A 100 3.06 9.69 7.92
CA SER A 100 3.88 10.82 7.45
C SER A 100 5.35 10.68 7.85
N ALA A 101 5.62 10.25 9.08
CA ALA A 101 6.98 10.02 9.59
C ALA A 101 7.64 8.84 8.83
N ALA A 102 6.90 7.73 8.67
CA ALA A 102 7.37 6.55 7.93
C ALA A 102 7.77 6.88 6.48
N LEU A 103 6.93 7.62 5.75
CA LEU A 103 7.24 8.04 4.38
C LEU A 103 8.54 8.87 4.31
N LYS A 104 8.77 9.77 5.27
CA LYS A 104 9.99 10.59 5.34
C LYS A 104 11.23 9.73 5.68
N ALA A 105 11.11 8.82 6.64
CA ALA A 105 12.19 7.93 7.04
C ALA A 105 12.59 6.99 5.90
N LEU A 106 11.62 6.40 5.19
CA LEU A 106 11.87 5.57 4.01
C LEU A 106 12.58 6.35 2.90
N LYS A 107 12.11 7.58 2.59
CA LYS A 107 12.78 8.46 1.63
C LYS A 107 14.23 8.73 2.03
N LYS A 108 14.46 9.09 3.29
CA LYS A 108 15.80 9.36 3.83
C LYS A 108 16.72 8.15 3.73
N ALA A 109 16.18 6.95 3.95
CA ALA A 109 16.92 5.70 3.80
C ALA A 109 17.15 5.29 2.33
N GLY A 110 16.51 5.93 1.36
CA GLY A 110 16.59 5.55 -0.06
C GLY A 110 15.81 4.27 -0.37
N ILE A 111 14.73 3.99 0.39
CA ILE A 111 13.79 2.91 0.12
C ILE A 111 12.61 3.50 -0.66
N ALA A 112 12.34 2.94 -1.84
CA ALA A 112 11.21 3.37 -2.66
C ALA A 112 9.86 3.00 -2.01
N THR A 113 8.83 3.79 -2.28
CA THR A 113 7.48 3.57 -1.75
C THR A 113 6.46 3.38 -2.87
N TYR A 114 5.59 2.39 -2.72
CA TYR A 114 4.41 2.18 -3.55
C TYR A 114 3.18 2.30 -2.64
N CYS A 115 2.49 3.44 -2.70
CA CYS A 115 1.41 3.76 -1.76
C CYS A 115 0.05 3.39 -2.34
N TYR A 116 -0.73 2.64 -1.57
CA TYR A 116 -2.08 2.20 -1.91
C TYR A 116 -3.11 3.07 -1.21
N PHE A 117 -4.04 3.62 -1.99
CA PHE A 117 -5.21 4.37 -1.53
C PHE A 117 -6.48 3.72 -2.04
N LEU A 118 -7.50 3.69 -1.19
CA LEU A 118 -8.78 3.05 -1.45
C LEU A 118 -9.90 4.08 -1.34
N PHE A 119 -10.58 4.33 -2.44
CA PHE A 119 -11.65 5.32 -2.56
C PHE A 119 -13.03 4.67 -2.65
N GLY A 120 -14.07 5.39 -2.23
CA GLY A 120 -15.45 4.93 -2.29
C GLY A 120 -15.79 3.91 -1.21
N THR A 121 -15.03 3.89 -0.11
CA THR A 121 -15.36 3.08 1.07
C THR A 121 -16.61 3.63 1.77
N PRO A 122 -17.40 2.80 2.47
CA PRO A 122 -18.65 3.26 3.09
C PRO A 122 -18.55 4.51 3.97
N PRO A 123 -17.48 4.72 4.78
CA PRO A 123 -17.34 5.94 5.57
C PRO A 123 -16.79 7.14 4.78
N GLU A 124 -16.31 6.95 3.55
CA GLU A 124 -15.69 8.03 2.78
C GLU A 124 -16.75 9.02 2.24
N THR A 125 -16.40 10.30 2.21
CA THR A 125 -17.15 11.37 1.55
C THR A 125 -16.26 12.02 0.49
N GLN A 126 -16.83 12.87 -0.36
CA GLN A 126 -16.04 13.67 -1.29
C GLN A 126 -15.02 14.58 -0.56
N GLU A 127 -15.38 15.08 0.61
CA GLU A 127 -14.49 15.92 1.42
C GLU A 127 -13.31 15.10 1.97
N SER A 128 -13.56 13.90 2.51
CA SER A 128 -12.50 13.04 3.00
C SER A 128 -11.59 12.53 1.86
N ALA A 129 -12.14 12.30 0.67
CA ALA A 129 -11.34 12.01 -0.53
C ALA A 129 -10.43 13.19 -0.92
N ARG A 130 -10.86 14.45 -0.73
CA ARG A 130 -10.00 15.64 -0.90
C ARG A 130 -8.86 15.67 0.12
N LYS A 131 -9.12 15.33 1.39
CA LYS A 131 -8.04 15.19 2.41
C LYS A 131 -7.01 14.13 2.01
N THR A 132 -7.45 13.07 1.31
CA THR A 132 -6.52 12.09 0.73
C THR A 132 -5.64 12.70 -0.37
N LEU A 133 -6.21 13.55 -1.23
CA LEU A 133 -5.43 14.31 -2.20
C LEU A 133 -4.41 15.23 -1.51
N ASP A 134 -4.84 15.98 -0.50
CA ASP A 134 -3.96 16.88 0.27
C ASP A 134 -2.81 16.13 0.95
N PHE A 135 -3.09 14.93 1.47
CA PHE A 135 -2.06 14.04 2.02
C PHE A 135 -1.03 13.65 0.95
N VAL A 136 -1.46 13.26 -0.23
CA VAL A 136 -0.54 12.91 -1.34
C VAL A 136 0.27 14.12 -1.79
N ILE A 137 -0.36 15.29 -1.92
CA ILE A 137 0.34 16.54 -2.27
C ILE A 137 1.44 16.85 -1.24
N LYS A 138 1.11 16.77 0.04
CA LYS A 138 2.06 17.03 1.14
C LYS A 138 3.27 16.07 1.12
N HIS A 139 3.07 14.85 0.65
CA HIS A 139 4.09 13.80 0.65
C HIS A 139 4.59 13.41 -0.75
N GLN A 140 4.30 14.22 -1.78
CA GLN A 140 4.64 13.92 -3.18
C GLN A 140 6.11 13.53 -3.37
N ASP A 141 7.00 14.14 -2.61
CA ASP A 141 8.45 13.86 -2.69
C ASP A 141 8.87 12.57 -1.97
N CYS A 142 7.98 11.96 -1.21
CA CYS A 142 8.22 10.71 -0.48
C CYS A 142 7.48 9.53 -1.10
N ILE A 143 6.65 9.77 -2.11
CA ILE A 143 5.84 8.77 -2.79
C ILE A 143 6.41 8.58 -4.20
N ASN A 144 6.93 7.37 -4.48
CA ASN A 144 7.46 7.04 -5.80
C ASN A 144 6.38 6.56 -6.75
N PHE A 145 5.42 5.76 -6.25
CA PHE A 145 4.34 5.20 -7.04
C PHE A 145 3.03 5.19 -6.27
N LEU A 146 1.92 5.24 -7.02
CA LEU A 146 0.56 5.25 -6.48
C LEU A 146 -0.26 4.08 -7.05
N ASN A 147 -1.02 3.42 -6.17
CA ASN A 147 -2.17 2.62 -6.54
C ASN A 147 -3.45 3.32 -6.06
N LEU A 148 -4.34 3.63 -6.98
CA LEU A 148 -5.61 4.30 -6.71
C LEU A 148 -6.74 3.31 -6.98
N ALA A 149 -7.17 2.58 -5.95
CA ALA A 149 -8.21 1.57 -6.05
C ALA A 149 -9.59 2.15 -5.69
N ILE A 150 -10.63 1.65 -6.34
CA ILE A 150 -12.02 1.94 -5.95
C ILE A 150 -12.54 0.72 -5.20
N PHE A 151 -13.14 0.94 -4.04
CA PHE A 151 -13.69 -0.10 -3.18
C PHE A 151 -14.72 -0.94 -3.92
N ASN A 152 -14.59 -2.24 -3.80
CA ASN A 152 -15.59 -3.24 -4.20
C ASN A 152 -16.05 -3.94 -2.92
N LEU A 153 -17.37 -4.00 -2.68
CA LEU A 153 -17.93 -4.64 -1.51
C LEU A 153 -17.91 -6.17 -1.68
N PRO A 154 -17.10 -6.92 -0.91
CA PRO A 154 -17.09 -8.37 -1.01
C PRO A 154 -18.45 -8.95 -0.60
N ALA A 155 -18.97 -9.89 -1.38
CA ALA A 155 -20.32 -10.45 -1.15
C ALA A 155 -20.47 -11.13 0.22
N ALA A 156 -19.39 -11.72 0.74
CA ALA A 156 -19.38 -12.43 2.03
C ALA A 156 -18.86 -11.56 3.20
N SER A 157 -18.69 -10.25 3.02
CA SER A 157 -18.19 -9.37 4.08
C SER A 157 -19.30 -9.01 5.10
N ILE A 158 -18.87 -8.60 6.30
CA ILE A 158 -19.78 -8.11 7.35
C ILE A 158 -20.48 -6.82 6.87
N GLU A 159 -19.77 -5.96 6.15
CA GLU A 159 -20.31 -4.71 5.61
C GLU A 159 -21.45 -4.97 4.61
N ALA A 160 -21.39 -6.09 3.85
CA ALA A 160 -22.45 -6.47 2.93
C ALA A 160 -23.78 -6.82 3.64
N GLN A 161 -23.72 -7.16 4.93
CA GLN A 161 -24.91 -7.46 5.73
C GLN A 161 -25.59 -6.19 6.28
N SER A 162 -24.84 -5.10 6.41
CA SER A 162 -25.33 -3.84 7.00
C SER A 162 -25.70 -2.77 5.97
N LEU A 163 -25.30 -2.95 4.71
CA LEU A 163 -25.56 -2.00 3.63
C LEU A 163 -26.72 -2.46 2.75
N ALA A 164 -27.45 -1.49 2.15
CA ALA A 164 -28.42 -1.78 1.10
C ALA A 164 -27.64 -2.23 -0.16
N THR A 165 -27.75 -3.52 -0.49
CA THR A 165 -26.99 -4.14 -1.57
C THR A 165 -27.88 -4.62 -2.71
N SER A 166 -27.30 -4.72 -3.91
CA SER A 166 -27.87 -5.42 -5.07
C SER A 166 -26.76 -6.25 -5.74
N ASP A 167 -27.17 -7.22 -6.54
CA ASP A 167 -26.21 -8.04 -7.26
C ASP A 167 -25.44 -7.21 -8.29
N PHE A 168 -24.17 -7.55 -8.48
CA PHE A 168 -23.30 -6.87 -9.43
C PHE A 168 -23.65 -7.27 -10.88
N TYR A 169 -24.02 -8.52 -11.06
CA TYR A 169 -24.58 -9.12 -12.28
C TYR A 169 -25.35 -10.39 -11.90
N GLU A 170 -26.16 -10.89 -12.81
CA GLU A 170 -26.86 -12.18 -12.61
C GLU A 170 -25.83 -13.32 -12.71
N GLY A 171 -25.76 -14.16 -11.66
CA GLY A 171 -24.90 -15.33 -11.57
C GLY A 171 -24.30 -15.55 -10.20
N ASP A 172 -24.00 -16.79 -9.90
CA ASP A 172 -23.50 -17.29 -8.60
C ASP A 172 -21.99 -17.13 -8.41
N LEU A 173 -21.26 -16.66 -9.44
CA LEU A 173 -19.82 -16.40 -9.35
C LEU A 173 -19.50 -14.96 -8.97
N SER A 174 -20.47 -14.17 -8.55
CA SER A 174 -20.22 -12.79 -8.12
C SER A 174 -19.49 -12.74 -6.78
N LEU A 175 -18.24 -12.32 -6.78
CA LEU A 175 -17.44 -12.10 -5.58
C LEU A 175 -17.78 -10.78 -4.88
N TYR A 176 -18.49 -9.87 -5.56
CA TYR A 176 -18.79 -8.52 -5.11
C TYR A 176 -20.26 -8.18 -5.27
N LYS A 177 -20.74 -7.25 -4.43
CA LYS A 177 -22.08 -6.65 -4.54
C LYS A 177 -21.99 -5.16 -4.83
N ASN A 178 -22.98 -4.64 -5.55
CA ASN A 178 -23.24 -3.21 -5.55
C ASN A 178 -23.83 -2.80 -4.20
N PHE A 179 -23.59 -1.59 -3.77
CA PHE A 179 -24.20 -1.05 -2.55
C PHE A 179 -24.60 0.41 -2.74
N SER A 180 -25.65 0.83 -2.03
CA SER A 180 -26.01 2.24 -1.90
C SER A 180 -25.06 2.88 -0.90
N HIS A 181 -24.24 3.84 -1.38
CA HIS A 181 -23.26 4.49 -0.53
C HIS A 181 -23.95 5.39 0.51
N PRO A 182 -23.67 5.25 1.83
CA PRO A 182 -24.39 5.97 2.88
C PRO A 182 -24.35 7.51 2.72
N ALA A 183 -23.21 8.05 2.29
CA ALA A 183 -23.01 9.48 2.06
C ALA A 183 -23.26 9.91 0.59
N GLY A 184 -23.86 9.05 -0.24
CA GLY A 184 -24.06 9.35 -1.67
C GLY A 184 -22.78 9.41 -2.52
N TRP A 185 -21.62 9.07 -1.94
CA TRP A 185 -20.32 9.07 -2.61
C TRP A 185 -20.13 7.81 -3.46
N HIS A 186 -21.04 7.62 -4.43
CA HIS A 186 -21.11 6.40 -5.24
C HIS A 186 -20.00 6.34 -6.30
N ARG A 187 -19.79 5.14 -6.83
CA ARG A 187 -18.68 4.77 -7.72
C ARG A 187 -18.45 5.72 -8.91
N SER A 188 -19.51 6.28 -9.51
CA SER A 188 -19.34 7.20 -10.63
C SER A 188 -18.79 8.57 -10.21
N LEU A 189 -19.17 9.07 -9.02
CA LEU A 189 -18.60 10.29 -8.44
C LEU A 189 -17.13 10.08 -8.07
N VAL A 190 -16.81 8.93 -7.46
CA VAL A 190 -15.43 8.55 -7.16
C VAL A 190 -14.57 8.52 -8.42
N ARG A 191 -15.04 7.86 -9.49
CA ARG A 191 -14.33 7.85 -10.78
C ARG A 191 -14.13 9.24 -11.35
N ASN A 192 -15.18 10.07 -11.33
CA ASN A 192 -15.08 11.45 -11.82
C ASN A 192 -14.06 12.27 -11.01
N PHE A 193 -14.08 12.14 -9.69
CA PHE A 193 -13.09 12.80 -8.81
C PHE A 193 -11.67 12.33 -9.12
N LEU A 194 -11.43 11.02 -9.22
CA LEU A 194 -10.11 10.48 -9.53
C LEU A 194 -9.61 10.98 -10.90
N GLU A 195 -10.44 10.96 -11.95
CA GLU A 195 -10.01 11.33 -13.31
C GLU A 195 -9.93 12.85 -13.53
N LYS A 196 -10.83 13.63 -12.93
CA LYS A 196 -10.94 15.07 -13.21
C LYS A 196 -10.25 15.95 -12.17
N THR A 197 -10.04 15.45 -10.95
CA THR A 197 -9.46 16.23 -9.85
C THR A 197 -8.13 15.61 -9.38
N PHE A 198 -8.17 14.37 -8.89
CA PHE A 198 -7.03 13.74 -8.24
C PHE A 198 -5.83 13.57 -9.19
N LYS A 199 -6.02 12.86 -10.30
CA LYS A 199 -4.96 12.59 -11.28
C LYS A 199 -4.52 13.83 -12.05
N LYS A 200 -5.39 14.87 -12.13
CA LYS A 200 -5.05 16.14 -12.81
C LYS A 200 -4.26 17.10 -11.95
N HIS A 201 -4.16 16.86 -10.64
CA HIS A 201 -3.33 17.69 -9.79
C HIS A 201 -1.85 17.55 -10.17
N PRO A 202 -1.08 18.65 -10.32
CA PRO A 202 0.32 18.59 -10.79
C PRO A 202 1.22 17.66 -9.97
N ALA A 203 1.08 17.66 -8.64
CA ALA A 203 1.85 16.78 -7.75
C ALA A 203 1.58 15.30 -8.02
N VAL A 204 0.30 14.92 -8.22
CA VAL A 204 -0.10 13.55 -8.53
C VAL A 204 0.32 13.18 -9.96
N GLY A 205 0.09 14.08 -10.92
CA GLY A 205 0.49 13.90 -12.31
C GLY A 205 1.97 13.60 -12.44
N LYS A 206 2.83 14.30 -11.67
CA LYS A 206 4.27 14.06 -11.64
C LYS A 206 4.62 12.63 -11.19
N ILE A 207 3.94 12.11 -10.15
CA ILE A 207 4.14 10.73 -9.68
C ILE A 207 3.66 9.73 -10.74
N LEU A 208 2.49 9.96 -11.34
CA LEU A 208 1.93 9.05 -12.34
C LEU A 208 2.75 9.03 -13.63
N GLN A 209 3.33 10.16 -14.05
CA GLN A 209 4.20 10.26 -15.22
C GLN A 209 5.52 9.48 -15.05
N SER A 210 5.96 9.22 -13.83
CA SER A 210 7.12 8.38 -13.57
C SER A 210 6.84 6.88 -13.73
N THR A 211 5.57 6.50 -13.92
CA THR A 211 5.13 5.11 -14.08
C THR A 211 4.98 4.80 -15.57
N PRO A 212 5.83 3.96 -16.19
CA PRO A 212 5.69 3.58 -17.60
C PRO A 212 4.37 2.87 -17.89
N ASP A 213 3.91 2.96 -19.14
CA ASP A 213 2.76 2.20 -19.62
C ASP A 213 2.98 0.69 -19.39
N PHE A 214 1.91 -0.03 -19.05
CA PHE A 214 1.92 -1.46 -18.70
C PHE A 214 2.73 -1.82 -17.45
N PHE A 215 3.09 -0.83 -16.66
CA PHE A 215 3.89 -1.01 -15.46
C PHE A 215 3.02 -1.43 -14.27
N THR A 216 3.49 -2.40 -13.50
CA THR A 216 2.81 -2.89 -12.30
C THR A 216 3.65 -2.69 -11.06
N SER A 217 3.04 -2.84 -9.88
CA SER A 217 3.76 -2.79 -8.60
C SER A 217 4.87 -3.85 -8.47
N ASN A 218 4.86 -4.88 -9.31
CA ASN A 218 5.89 -5.92 -9.32
C ASN A 218 7.10 -5.54 -10.18
N HIS A 219 6.96 -4.58 -11.10
CA HIS A 219 8.05 -4.05 -11.91
C HIS A 219 8.71 -2.83 -11.26
N ALA A 220 7.96 -2.09 -10.44
CA ALA A 220 8.42 -0.85 -9.78
C ALA A 220 9.78 -0.99 -9.07
N PRO A 221 10.08 -2.05 -8.31
CA PRO A 221 11.34 -2.15 -7.59
C PRO A 221 12.58 -2.23 -8.49
N PHE A 222 12.44 -2.67 -9.75
CA PHE A 222 13.59 -2.73 -10.68
C PHE A 222 14.23 -1.37 -10.98
N PHE A 223 13.50 -0.27 -10.80
CA PHE A 223 14.04 1.09 -10.96
C PHE A 223 14.93 1.53 -9.79
N PHE A 224 14.98 0.77 -8.71
CA PHE A 224 15.67 1.10 -7.46
C PHE A 224 16.68 0.02 -7.05
N LEU A 225 17.00 -0.90 -7.97
CA LEU A 225 18.12 -1.83 -7.80
C LEU A 225 19.42 -1.08 -8.10
N GLN A 226 20.22 -0.87 -7.06
CA GLN A 226 21.57 -0.30 -7.16
C GLN A 226 22.53 -1.23 -6.44
#